data_83050102e7fdd33f8bc3fb661f0a9dd5
#
_entry.id   83050102e7fdd33f8bc3fb661f0a9dd5
#
_cell.length_a   1.000
_cell.length_b   1.000
_cell.length_c   1.000
_cell.angle_alpha   90.00
_cell.angle_beta   90.00
_cell.angle_gamma   90.00
#
_symmetry.space_group_name_H-M   'P 1'
#
loop_
_entity.id
_entity.type
_entity.pdbx_description
1 polymer ?
#
loop_
_entity_poly.entity_id
_entity_poly.type
_entity_poly.pdbx_seq_one_letter_code
_entity_poly.pdbx_strand_id
1 'polypeptide(L)'
;MERGYTLWTRWAAVAVALVLGLFVSGQVTRPASSGQEEQFTPEFKEVHKSFDPKHTPKIVAPDAVKRGQWFDVTVNIGAGSAHPSLSEHFVRYIALYINTAEISRVYLHPVYSFPKVTFTIALDEGGSLRAVAEPTHSAGWEAAKKITVVP
;
A
#
# COMPACT_ATOMS: atom_id res chain seq x y z
N MET A 1 -66.57 0.92 63.49
CA MET A 1 -65.73 -0.26 63.31
C MET A 1 -64.85 0.02 62.12
N GLU A 2 -63.73 0.61 62.35
CA GLU A 2 -62.79 0.85 61.26
C GLU A 2 -61.38 0.45 61.68
N ARG A 3 -60.79 -0.48 60.96
CA ARG A 3 -59.42 -0.93 61.23
C ARG A 3 -58.48 -0.19 60.30
N GLY A 4 -57.67 0.68 60.86
CA GLY A 4 -56.61 1.31 60.13
C GLY A 4 -55.45 0.36 59.86
N TYR A 5 -55.03 0.30 58.62
CA TYR A 5 -53.79 -0.36 58.23
C TYR A 5 -52.73 0.71 58.07
N THR A 6 -51.76 0.70 58.93
CA THR A 6 -50.58 1.53 58.83
C THR A 6 -49.66 0.95 57.75
N LEU A 7 -49.50 1.66 56.63
CA LEU A 7 -48.56 1.34 55.57
C LEU A 7 -47.14 1.77 55.97
N TRP A 8 -46.31 0.81 56.18
CA TRP A 8 -44.86 1.02 56.30
C TRP A 8 -44.27 1.24 54.92
N THR A 9 -44.00 2.48 54.57
CA THR A 9 -43.21 2.81 53.37
C THR A 9 -41.73 2.57 53.63
N ARG A 10 -41.24 1.44 53.13
CA ARG A 10 -39.78 1.16 53.08
C ARG A 10 -39.22 1.92 51.92
N TRP A 11 -38.43 2.94 52.19
CA TRP A 11 -37.62 3.62 51.21
C TRP A 11 -36.48 2.67 50.77
N ALA A 12 -36.58 2.08 49.57
CA ALA A 12 -35.50 1.42 48.95
C ALA A 12 -34.64 2.47 48.25
N ALA A 13 -33.50 2.75 48.83
CA ALA A 13 -32.48 3.58 48.21
C ALA A 13 -31.91 2.82 47.00
N VAL A 14 -32.30 3.22 45.78
CA VAL A 14 -31.67 2.74 44.56
C VAL A 14 -30.36 3.49 44.39
N ALA A 15 -29.26 2.84 44.71
CA ALA A 15 -27.93 3.32 44.40
C ALA A 15 -27.72 3.18 42.88
N VAL A 16 -27.85 4.26 42.13
CA VAL A 16 -27.43 4.33 40.73
C VAL A 16 -25.93 4.43 40.71
N ALA A 17 -25.26 3.31 40.48
CA ALA A 17 -23.83 3.29 40.18
C ALA A 17 -23.62 3.88 38.76
N LEU A 18 -23.19 5.14 38.70
CA LEU A 18 -22.70 5.79 37.52
C LEU A 18 -21.35 5.11 37.12
N VAL A 19 -21.41 4.13 36.23
CA VAL A 19 -20.23 3.59 35.58
C VAL A 19 -19.79 4.65 34.56
N LEU A 20 -18.88 5.53 34.99
CA LEU A 20 -18.11 6.37 34.08
C LEU A 20 -17.21 5.45 33.25
N GLY A 21 -17.72 5.05 32.09
CA GLY A 21 -16.90 4.40 31.05
C GLY A 21 -15.86 5.40 30.57
N LEU A 22 -14.65 5.26 31.05
CA LEU A 22 -13.47 5.86 30.44
C LEU A 22 -13.32 5.26 29.04
N PHE A 23 -13.88 5.93 28.04
CA PHE A 23 -13.47 5.72 26.66
C PHE A 23 -12.02 6.19 26.56
N VAL A 24 -11.09 5.31 26.81
CA VAL A 24 -9.73 5.47 26.35
C VAL A 24 -9.82 5.39 24.84
N SER A 25 -9.90 6.56 24.20
CA SER A 25 -9.68 6.70 22.78
C SER A 25 -8.25 6.24 22.53
N GLY A 26 -8.07 4.95 22.29
CA GLY A 26 -6.83 4.41 21.81
C GLY A 26 -6.55 5.08 20.47
N GLN A 27 -5.85 6.19 20.51
CA GLN A 27 -5.18 6.71 19.34
C GLN A 27 -4.25 5.58 18.91
N VAL A 28 -4.65 4.86 17.87
CA VAL A 28 -3.72 4.01 17.13
C VAL A 28 -2.73 4.99 16.49
N THR A 29 -1.75 5.40 17.29
CA THR A 29 -0.56 6.05 16.75
C THR A 29 0.06 5.00 15.84
N ARG A 30 -0.11 5.17 14.53
CA ARG A 30 0.76 4.50 13.56
C ARG A 30 2.18 4.73 14.08
N PRO A 31 2.98 3.67 14.30
CA PRO A 31 4.38 3.90 14.58
C PRO A 31 4.89 4.77 13.45
N ALA A 32 5.46 5.93 13.79
CA ALA A 32 6.22 6.69 12.84
C ALA A 32 7.17 5.68 12.21
N SER A 33 7.10 5.52 10.90
CA SER A 33 8.03 4.70 10.15
C SER A 33 9.41 5.19 10.56
N SER A 34 9.99 4.56 11.57
CA SER A 34 11.41 4.70 11.84
C SER A 34 12.04 4.26 10.54
N GLY A 35 12.78 5.15 9.88
CA GLY A 35 13.41 4.89 8.58
C GLY A 35 14.40 3.75 8.68
N GLN A 36 13.89 2.55 8.88
CA GLN A 36 14.61 1.34 8.56
C GLN A 36 14.65 1.33 7.04
N GLU A 37 15.82 1.63 6.49
CA GLU A 37 16.14 1.24 5.13
C GLU A 37 15.71 -0.23 5.01
N GLU A 38 14.57 -0.48 4.34
CA GLU A 38 14.21 -1.83 3.95
C GLU A 38 15.42 -2.35 3.19
N GLN A 39 16.13 -3.29 3.79
CA GLN A 39 17.21 -3.97 3.11
C GLN A 39 16.57 -4.63 1.90
N PHE A 40 16.88 -4.09 0.73
CA PHE A 40 16.52 -4.74 -0.52
C PHE A 40 16.94 -6.19 -0.44
N THR A 41 16.04 -7.08 -0.78
CA THR A 41 16.37 -8.50 -0.90
C THR A 41 17.56 -8.65 -1.87
N PRO A 42 18.37 -9.69 -1.75
CA PRO A 42 19.52 -9.91 -2.64
C PRO A 42 19.20 -9.80 -4.13
N GLU A 43 17.96 -10.06 -4.52
CA GLU A 43 17.45 -9.95 -5.88
C GLU A 43 17.58 -8.53 -6.47
N PHE A 44 17.58 -7.49 -5.63
CA PHE A 44 17.68 -6.09 -6.07
C PHE A 44 19.10 -5.53 -6.12
N LYS A 45 20.10 -6.29 -5.71
CA LYS A 45 21.49 -5.80 -5.76
C LYS A 45 22.00 -5.57 -7.18
N GLU A 46 21.36 -6.16 -8.17
CA GLU A 46 21.75 -6.10 -9.58
C GLU A 46 20.62 -5.56 -10.47
N VAL A 47 19.92 -4.52 -10.01
CA VAL A 47 18.85 -3.93 -10.80
C VAL A 47 19.44 -3.00 -11.86
N HIS A 48 19.10 -3.24 -13.13
CA HIS A 48 19.48 -2.37 -14.23
C HIS A 48 18.67 -1.07 -14.22
N LYS A 49 19.37 0.06 -14.33
CA LYS A 49 18.77 1.40 -14.39
C LYS A 49 18.98 2.08 -15.75
N SER A 50 19.78 1.46 -16.62
CA SER A 50 19.95 1.92 -17.99
C SER A 50 18.68 1.65 -18.80
N PHE A 51 18.43 2.49 -19.81
CA PHE A 51 17.26 2.27 -20.67
C PHE A 51 17.45 1.05 -21.58
N ASP A 52 16.47 0.17 -21.57
CA ASP A 52 16.28 -0.89 -22.54
C ASP A 52 14.84 -0.90 -23.05
N PRO A 53 14.62 -0.91 -24.38
CA PRO A 53 13.27 -0.77 -24.92
C PRO A 53 12.32 -1.92 -24.57
N LYS A 54 12.84 -3.11 -24.25
CA LYS A 54 12.04 -4.31 -23.94
C LYS A 54 11.84 -4.55 -22.44
N HIS A 55 12.79 -4.11 -21.61
CA HIS A 55 12.80 -4.45 -20.19
C HIS A 55 12.47 -3.27 -19.26
N THR A 56 12.87 -2.05 -19.64
CA THR A 56 12.64 -0.88 -18.78
C THR A 56 11.15 -0.67 -18.51
N PRO A 57 10.72 -0.61 -17.24
CA PRO A 57 9.33 -0.30 -16.90
C PRO A 57 8.94 1.10 -17.38
N LYS A 58 7.73 1.25 -17.89
CA LYS A 58 7.11 2.56 -18.14
C LYS A 58 6.04 2.82 -17.08
N ILE A 59 6.27 3.84 -16.24
CA ILE A 59 5.34 4.25 -15.20
C ILE A 59 4.41 5.33 -15.76
N VAL A 60 3.10 5.08 -15.70
CA VAL A 60 2.06 6.05 -16.03
C VAL A 60 1.29 6.36 -14.74
N ALA A 61 1.45 7.58 -14.24
CA ALA A 61 0.83 8.08 -13.02
C ALA A 61 0.71 9.61 -13.11
N PRO A 62 -0.18 10.26 -12.34
CA PRO A 62 -0.20 11.73 -12.20
C PRO A 62 1.15 12.24 -11.67
N ASP A 63 1.48 13.50 -12.00
CA ASP A 63 2.67 14.18 -11.46
C ASP A 63 2.42 14.71 -10.04
N ALA A 64 1.14 14.99 -9.74
CA ALA A 64 0.70 15.44 -8.41
C ALA A 64 -0.63 14.78 -8.03
N VAL A 65 -0.79 14.48 -6.75
CA VAL A 65 -1.99 13.88 -6.16
C VAL A 65 -2.33 14.57 -4.85
N LYS A 66 -3.58 14.51 -4.40
CA LYS A 66 -3.97 14.99 -3.08
C LYS A 66 -3.61 13.95 -2.02
N ARG A 67 -3.24 14.43 -0.83
CA ARG A 67 -2.92 13.59 0.31
C ARG A 67 -4.07 12.61 0.62
N GLY A 68 -3.74 11.32 0.72
CA GLY A 68 -4.68 10.25 1.06
C GLY A 68 -5.72 9.93 -0.02
N GLN A 69 -5.71 10.60 -1.16
CA GLN A 69 -6.61 10.29 -2.28
C GLN A 69 -6.11 9.09 -3.06
N TRP A 70 -7.01 8.16 -3.38
CA TRP A 70 -6.71 7.01 -4.24
C TRP A 70 -6.48 7.45 -5.68
N PHE A 71 -5.43 6.91 -6.29
CA PHE A 71 -5.10 7.13 -7.70
C PHE A 71 -4.43 5.89 -8.30
N ASP A 72 -4.44 5.80 -9.63
CA ASP A 72 -3.88 4.67 -10.35
C ASP A 72 -2.45 4.93 -10.82
N VAL A 73 -1.63 3.90 -10.65
CA VAL A 73 -0.28 3.80 -11.20
C VAL A 73 -0.23 2.60 -12.12
N THR A 74 -0.12 2.83 -13.42
CA THR A 74 0.04 1.75 -14.39
C THR A 74 1.51 1.55 -14.73
N VAL A 75 1.98 0.33 -14.63
CA VAL A 75 3.32 -0.09 -15.01
C VAL A 75 3.23 -1.04 -16.21
N ASN A 76 3.86 -0.67 -17.31
CA ASN A 76 4.04 -1.53 -18.49
C ASN A 76 5.52 -1.93 -18.59
N ILE A 77 5.81 -3.18 -18.86
CA ILE A 77 7.17 -3.61 -19.08
C ILE A 77 7.52 -3.57 -20.56
N GLY A 78 8.63 -2.90 -20.84
CA GLY A 78 9.05 -2.54 -22.18
C GLY A 78 8.56 -1.14 -22.57
N ALA A 79 9.35 -0.11 -22.23
CA ALA A 79 9.01 1.29 -22.52
C ALA A 79 8.99 1.61 -24.03
N GLY A 80 9.77 0.88 -24.84
CA GLY A 80 9.84 1.03 -26.29
C GLY A 80 9.09 -0.06 -27.06
N SER A 81 9.02 -1.26 -26.52
CA SER A 81 8.27 -2.38 -27.11
C SER A 81 7.87 -3.37 -26.02
N ALA A 82 6.66 -3.92 -26.10
CA ALA A 82 6.17 -4.85 -25.10
C ALA A 82 7.10 -6.05 -24.88
N HIS A 83 7.36 -6.38 -23.61
CA HIS A 83 8.07 -7.60 -23.26
C HIS A 83 7.16 -8.81 -23.59
N PRO A 84 7.71 -9.90 -24.16
CA PRO A 84 6.91 -11.08 -24.43
C PRO A 84 6.46 -11.81 -23.16
N SER A 85 5.42 -12.63 -23.29
CA SER A 85 4.91 -13.52 -22.26
C SER A 85 4.86 -14.93 -22.83
N LEU A 86 5.98 -15.65 -22.70
CA LEU A 86 6.18 -17.01 -23.18
C LEU A 86 6.59 -17.90 -22.01
N SER A 87 6.45 -19.23 -22.12
CA SER A 87 6.69 -20.18 -21.02
C SER A 87 8.04 -20.00 -20.31
N GLU A 88 9.10 -19.66 -21.03
CA GLU A 88 10.45 -19.51 -20.47
C GLU A 88 11.00 -18.08 -20.57
N HIS A 89 10.22 -17.17 -21.19
CA HIS A 89 10.63 -15.79 -21.43
C HIS A 89 9.49 -14.85 -21.06
N PHE A 90 9.40 -14.49 -19.78
CA PHE A 90 8.34 -13.66 -19.24
C PHE A 90 8.85 -12.82 -18.05
N VAL A 91 8.04 -11.88 -17.60
CA VAL A 91 8.27 -11.12 -16.38
C VAL A 91 7.66 -11.87 -15.21
N ARG A 92 8.46 -12.27 -14.23
CA ARG A 92 8.00 -13.02 -13.05
C ARG A 92 7.10 -12.19 -12.16
N TYR A 93 7.49 -10.94 -11.88
CA TYR A 93 6.71 -10.00 -11.08
C TYR A 93 6.98 -8.56 -11.48
N ILE A 94 6.05 -7.71 -11.11
CA ILE A 94 6.17 -6.26 -11.12
C ILE A 94 5.93 -5.78 -9.70
N ALA A 95 6.90 -5.06 -9.12
CA ALA A 95 6.81 -4.46 -7.82
C ALA A 95 6.81 -2.93 -7.92
N LEU A 96 6.01 -2.28 -7.07
CA LEU A 96 5.91 -0.83 -6.97
C LEU A 96 6.43 -0.39 -5.60
N TYR A 97 7.26 0.65 -5.60
CA TYR A 97 7.85 1.26 -4.41
C TYR A 97 7.53 2.75 -4.36
N ILE A 98 7.48 3.30 -3.15
CA ILE A 98 7.65 4.73 -2.89
C ILE A 98 8.97 4.92 -2.14
N ASN A 99 9.90 5.67 -2.72
CA ASN A 99 11.27 5.77 -2.24
C ASN A 99 11.92 4.37 -2.10
N THR A 100 12.12 3.89 -0.87
CA THR A 100 12.67 2.55 -0.57
C THR A 100 11.62 1.55 -0.11
N ALA A 101 10.40 2.01 0.23
CA ALA A 101 9.32 1.15 0.74
C ALA A 101 8.57 0.44 -0.41
N GLU A 102 8.52 -0.88 -0.37
CA GLU A 102 7.65 -1.66 -1.25
C GLU A 102 6.19 -1.44 -0.87
N ILE A 103 5.37 -1.01 -1.84
CA ILE A 103 3.94 -0.79 -1.62
C ILE A 103 3.13 -2.01 -2.07
N SER A 104 3.53 -2.62 -3.18
CA SER A 104 2.79 -3.74 -3.77
C SER A 104 3.66 -4.53 -4.73
N ARG A 105 3.34 -5.84 -4.87
CA ARG A 105 3.98 -6.74 -5.81
C ARG A 105 2.94 -7.66 -6.44
N VAL A 106 3.01 -7.85 -7.75
CA VAL A 106 2.14 -8.76 -8.50
C VAL A 106 2.99 -9.75 -9.28
N TYR A 107 2.76 -11.04 -9.02
CA TYR A 107 3.37 -12.13 -9.77
C TYR A 107 2.54 -12.41 -11.03
N LEU A 108 3.23 -12.64 -12.13
CA LEU A 108 2.62 -12.84 -13.43
C LEU A 108 2.73 -14.30 -13.87
N HIS A 109 1.66 -14.79 -14.50
CA HIS A 109 1.70 -16.11 -15.13
C HIS A 109 2.46 -16.03 -16.47
N PRO A 110 3.34 -16.98 -16.78
CA PRO A 110 4.19 -16.92 -17.98
C PRO A 110 3.44 -16.67 -19.29
N VAL A 111 2.30 -17.35 -19.47
CA VAL A 111 1.59 -17.33 -20.76
C VAL A 111 0.32 -16.48 -20.72
N TYR A 112 -0.38 -16.45 -19.56
CA TYR A 112 -1.70 -15.83 -19.48
C TYR A 112 -1.71 -14.41 -18.92
N SER A 113 -0.56 -13.90 -18.44
CA SER A 113 -0.46 -12.54 -17.97
C SER A 113 0.33 -11.66 -18.92
N PHE A 114 -0.29 -10.57 -19.37
CA PHE A 114 0.44 -9.53 -20.07
C PHE A 114 1.24 -8.70 -19.05
N PRO A 115 2.49 -8.28 -19.36
CA PRO A 115 3.36 -7.58 -18.40
C PRO A 115 2.96 -6.11 -18.24
N LYS A 116 1.71 -5.90 -17.80
CA LYS A 116 1.11 -4.62 -17.49
C LYS A 116 0.24 -4.77 -16.23
N VAL A 117 0.49 -3.94 -15.22
CA VAL A 117 -0.26 -3.94 -13.96
C VAL A 117 -0.69 -2.52 -13.63
N THR A 118 -1.90 -2.36 -13.12
CA THR A 118 -2.36 -1.11 -12.52
C THR A 118 -2.53 -1.31 -11.02
N PHE A 119 -1.85 -0.48 -10.24
CA PHE A 119 -1.94 -0.42 -8.79
C PHE A 119 -2.78 0.80 -8.41
N THR A 120 -3.81 0.62 -7.59
CA THR A 120 -4.54 1.73 -6.99
C THR A 120 -3.97 1.98 -5.60
N ILE A 121 -3.37 3.15 -5.40
CA ILE A 121 -2.65 3.51 -4.18
C ILE A 121 -3.07 4.89 -3.66
N ALA A 122 -2.75 5.19 -2.41
CA ALA A 122 -2.85 6.53 -1.84
C ALA A 122 -1.54 6.86 -1.11
N LEU A 123 -1.12 8.12 -1.17
CA LEU A 123 0.13 8.59 -0.56
C LEU A 123 -0.14 9.74 0.42
N ASP A 124 0.58 9.73 1.54
CA ASP A 124 0.58 10.83 2.51
C ASP A 124 1.67 11.86 2.20
N GLU A 125 2.76 11.42 1.56
CA GLU A 125 3.91 12.26 1.22
C GLU A 125 4.39 11.97 -0.20
N GLY A 126 4.95 12.98 -0.85
CA GLY A 126 5.55 12.86 -2.16
C GLY A 126 6.89 12.14 -2.11
N GLY A 127 7.36 11.70 -3.28
CA GLY A 127 8.63 10.98 -3.37
C GLY A 127 8.91 10.47 -4.77
N SER A 128 9.68 9.41 -4.85
CA SER A 128 9.99 8.69 -6.08
C SER A 128 9.17 7.41 -6.14
N LEU A 129 8.18 7.35 -7.04
CA LEU A 129 7.58 6.07 -7.43
C LEU A 129 8.61 5.31 -8.24
N ARG A 130 8.90 4.06 -7.83
CA ARG A 130 9.83 3.17 -8.52
C ARG A 130 9.10 1.90 -8.89
N ALA A 131 9.24 1.48 -10.13
CA ALA A 131 8.75 0.20 -10.60
C ALA A 131 9.93 -0.71 -10.89
N VAL A 132 9.89 -1.94 -10.37
CA VAL A 132 10.88 -2.97 -10.63
C VAL A 132 10.19 -4.15 -11.29
N ALA A 133 10.74 -4.60 -12.39
CA ALA A 133 10.32 -5.82 -13.09
C ALA A 133 11.44 -6.85 -13.06
N GLU A 134 11.12 -8.11 -12.79
CA GLU A 134 12.07 -9.20 -12.84
C GLU A 134 11.71 -10.16 -13.97
N PRO A 135 12.43 -10.11 -15.09
CA PRO A 135 12.29 -11.10 -16.15
C PRO A 135 13.00 -12.41 -15.78
N THR A 136 12.63 -13.49 -16.47
CA THR A 136 13.21 -14.83 -16.21
C THR A 136 14.63 -15.01 -16.67
N HIS A 137 15.10 -14.17 -17.58
CA HIS A 137 16.36 -14.35 -18.33
C HIS A 137 17.39 -13.26 -18.06
N SER A 138 17.11 -12.31 -17.17
CA SER A 138 18.04 -11.26 -16.79
C SER A 138 17.79 -10.81 -15.34
N ALA A 139 18.70 -9.99 -14.80
CA ALA A 139 18.47 -9.26 -13.57
C ALA A 139 17.28 -8.31 -13.70
N GLY A 140 16.80 -7.79 -12.57
CA GLY A 140 15.68 -6.84 -12.52
C GLY A 140 15.95 -5.55 -13.27
N TRP A 141 14.91 -4.89 -13.73
CA TRP A 141 14.93 -3.58 -14.39
C TRP A 141 14.09 -2.58 -13.62
N GLU A 142 14.62 -1.37 -13.45
CA GLU A 142 13.97 -0.31 -12.67
C GLU A 142 13.72 0.91 -13.54
N ALA A 143 12.58 1.56 -13.28
CA ALA A 143 12.31 2.93 -13.67
C ALA A 143 11.76 3.72 -12.48
N ALA A 144 11.98 5.02 -12.47
CA ALA A 144 11.50 5.91 -11.43
C ALA A 144 10.75 7.12 -12.02
N LYS A 145 9.73 7.58 -11.28
CA LYS A 145 8.95 8.78 -11.58
C LYS A 145 8.71 9.57 -10.30
N LYS A 146 9.09 10.85 -10.30
CA LYS A 146 8.77 11.74 -9.17
C LYS A 146 7.26 11.98 -9.10
N ILE A 147 6.72 11.96 -7.87
CA ILE A 147 5.33 12.31 -7.58
C ILE A 147 5.28 13.32 -6.44
N THR A 148 4.40 14.32 -6.57
CA THR A 148 4.17 15.35 -5.56
C THR A 148 2.84 15.09 -4.88
N VAL A 149 2.81 15.22 -3.54
CA VAL A 149 1.56 15.18 -2.76
C VAL A 149 1.23 16.60 -2.32
N VAL A 150 0.01 17.04 -2.67
CA VAL A 150 -0.54 18.35 -2.27
C VAL A 150 -1.59 18.15 -1.17
N PRO A 151 -1.86 19.18 -0.36
CA PRO A 151 -2.86 19.14 0.71
C PRO A 151 -4.26 18.76 0.23
#